data_2a9fd6882a55bd28534d5a8b9236e99c
#
_entry.id   2a9fd6882a55bd28534d5a8b9236e99c
#
_cell.length_a   1.000
_cell.length_b   1.000
_cell.length_c   1.000
_cell.angle_alpha   90.00
_cell.angle_beta   90.00
_cell.angle_gamma   90.00
#
_symmetry.space_group_name_H-M   'P 1'
#
loop_
_entity.id
_entity.type
_entity.pdbx_description
1 polymer ?
#
loop_
_entity_poly.entity_id
_entity_poly.type
_entity_poly.pdbx_seq_one_letter_code
_entity_poly.pdbx_strand_id
1 'polypeptide(L)'
;KKITVSSLATSLQRVNSFASTITDTATVTHGLGTVDVIVQLYDVTTGNTVYADIDRTSTSAITVTFGSTPTNSIRVMVMRVFQTI
;
A
#
# COMPACT_ATOMS: atom_id res chain seq x y z
N LYS A 1 -20.81 24.52 -11.29
CA LYS A 1 -20.21 24.25 -10.01
C LYS A 1 -18.70 24.10 -10.11
N LYS A 2 -18.02 24.61 -9.13
CA LYS A 2 -16.57 24.69 -9.16
C LYS A 2 -15.93 23.67 -8.20
N ILE A 3 -14.90 22.97 -8.67
CA ILE A 3 -14.12 22.06 -7.86
C ILE A 3 -12.85 22.77 -7.43
N THR A 4 -12.54 22.73 -6.15
CA THR A 4 -11.33 23.37 -5.65
C THR A 4 -10.09 22.55 -6.02
N VAL A 5 -8.96 23.24 -6.13
CA VAL A 5 -7.69 22.56 -6.43
C VAL A 5 -7.34 21.56 -5.34
N SER A 6 -7.58 21.90 -4.07
CA SER A 6 -7.22 20.99 -2.99
C SER A 6 -8.10 19.73 -3.00
N SER A 7 -9.38 19.84 -3.34
CA SER A 7 -10.23 18.65 -3.48
C SER A 7 -9.75 17.73 -4.58
N LEU A 8 -9.36 18.31 -5.72
CA LEU A 8 -8.85 17.51 -6.83
C LEU A 8 -7.55 16.83 -6.47
N ALA A 9 -6.63 17.53 -5.81
CA ALA A 9 -5.36 16.95 -5.41
C ALA A 9 -5.55 15.80 -4.42
N THR A 10 -6.47 15.95 -3.46
CA THR A 10 -6.77 14.90 -2.51
C THR A 10 -7.32 13.66 -3.20
N SER A 11 -8.22 13.84 -4.15
CA SER A 11 -8.78 12.72 -4.90
C SER A 11 -7.72 11.98 -5.69
N LEU A 12 -6.83 12.71 -6.34
CA LEU A 12 -5.75 12.09 -7.11
C LEU A 12 -4.79 11.30 -6.21
N GLN A 13 -4.47 11.81 -5.04
CA GLN A 13 -3.61 11.11 -4.09
C GLN A 13 -4.26 9.81 -3.63
N ARG A 14 -5.56 9.82 -3.36
CA ARG A 14 -6.28 8.62 -2.93
C ARG A 14 -6.32 7.55 -4.00
N VAL A 15 -6.28 7.95 -5.27
CA VAL A 15 -6.28 7.01 -6.39
C VAL A 15 -4.90 6.39 -6.59
N ASN A 16 -3.83 7.07 -6.16
CA ASN A 16 -2.47 6.69 -6.50
C ASN A 16 -1.71 5.98 -5.40
N SER A 17 -2.18 6.06 -4.16
CA SER A 17 -1.45 5.48 -3.05
C SER A 17 -2.40 5.03 -1.94
N PHE A 18 -1.90 4.11 -1.14
CA PHE A 18 -2.64 3.57 0.00
C PHE A 18 -1.64 3.16 1.07
N ALA A 19 -2.01 3.33 2.32
CA ALA A 19 -1.19 2.88 3.44
C ALA A 19 -2.07 2.27 4.52
N SER A 20 -1.55 1.23 5.16
CA SER A 20 -2.24 0.54 6.22
C SER A 20 -1.23 -0.03 7.20
N THR A 21 -1.69 -0.42 8.38
CA THR A 21 -0.84 -1.04 9.40
C THR A 21 -1.33 -2.44 9.65
N ILE A 22 -0.39 -3.40 9.62
CA ILE A 22 -0.70 -4.81 9.88
C ILE A 22 0.19 -5.32 11.00
N THR A 23 -0.20 -6.43 11.62
CA THR A 23 0.57 -7.04 12.71
C THR A 23 1.08 -8.43 12.35
N ASP A 24 0.60 -9.01 11.26
CA ASP A 24 1.00 -10.34 10.80
C ASP A 24 0.63 -10.46 9.33
N THR A 25 0.83 -11.64 8.75
CA THR A 25 0.40 -11.96 7.40
C THR A 25 -1.04 -11.51 7.18
N ALA A 26 -1.27 -10.75 6.12
CA ALA A 26 -2.58 -10.15 5.87
C ALA A 26 -2.78 -9.85 4.40
N THR A 27 -4.05 -9.79 4.01
CA THR A 27 -4.44 -9.25 2.72
C THR A 27 -4.77 -7.78 2.90
N VAL A 28 -4.13 -6.93 2.12
CA VAL A 28 -4.32 -5.48 2.17
C VAL A 28 -5.10 -5.06 0.94
N THR A 29 -6.29 -4.53 1.15
CA THR A 29 -7.13 -4.04 0.06
C THR A 29 -6.79 -2.57 -0.19
N HIS A 30 -6.09 -2.30 -1.28
CA HIS A 30 -5.63 -0.95 -1.59
C HIS A 30 -6.57 -0.19 -2.53
N GLY A 31 -7.40 -0.90 -3.29
CA GLY A 31 -8.40 -0.26 -4.15
C GLY A 31 -7.82 0.57 -5.29
N LEU A 32 -6.60 0.30 -5.71
CA LEU A 32 -5.94 1.12 -6.73
C LEU A 32 -6.27 0.71 -8.16
N GLY A 33 -6.93 -0.44 -8.33
CA GLY A 33 -7.43 -0.86 -9.64
C GLY A 33 -6.39 -1.40 -10.59
N THR A 34 -5.21 -1.76 -10.09
CA THR A 34 -4.14 -2.31 -10.92
C THR A 34 -3.22 -3.20 -10.10
N VAL A 35 -2.57 -4.15 -10.77
CA VAL A 35 -1.49 -4.94 -10.14
C VAL A 35 -0.14 -4.25 -10.26
N ASP A 36 -0.06 -3.15 -11.01
CA ASP A 36 1.19 -2.41 -11.17
C ASP A 36 1.40 -1.47 -10.00
N VAL A 37 1.77 -2.05 -8.87
CA VAL A 37 1.96 -1.32 -7.62
C VAL A 37 3.34 -1.63 -7.04
N ILE A 38 3.92 -0.63 -6.39
CA ILE A 38 5.14 -0.77 -5.62
C ILE A 38 4.73 -0.84 -4.15
N VAL A 39 5.26 -1.82 -3.44
CA VAL A 39 4.93 -2.04 -2.03
C VAL A 39 6.19 -1.92 -1.20
N GLN A 40 6.11 -1.15 -0.13
CA GLN A 40 7.20 -1.04 0.83
C GLN A 40 6.64 -1.18 2.23
N LEU A 41 7.40 -1.87 3.08
CA LEU A 41 7.03 -2.14 4.45
C LEU A 41 8.08 -1.56 5.39
N TYR A 42 7.65 -1.03 6.54
CA TYR A 42 8.59 -0.69 7.58
C TYR A 42 8.02 -0.95 8.97
N ASP A 43 8.91 -1.22 9.91
CA ASP A 43 8.55 -1.43 11.31
C ASP A 43 8.22 -0.07 11.93
N VAL A 44 7.01 0.07 12.45
CA VAL A 44 6.53 1.34 12.98
C VAL A 44 7.34 1.79 14.20
N THR A 45 7.83 0.83 14.99
CA THR A 45 8.58 1.13 16.22
C THR A 45 10.02 1.54 15.94
N THR A 46 10.70 0.86 15.02
CA THR A 46 12.12 1.09 14.76
C THR A 46 12.38 1.98 13.55
N GLY A 47 11.42 2.08 12.62
CA GLY A 47 11.58 2.79 11.37
C GLY A 47 12.38 2.02 10.31
N ASN A 48 12.76 0.79 10.59
CA ASN A 48 13.55 -0.01 9.65
C ASN A 48 12.67 -0.61 8.58
N THR A 49 13.18 -0.64 7.35
CA THR A 49 12.50 -1.33 6.25
C THR A 49 12.45 -2.82 6.54
N VAL A 50 11.29 -3.40 6.26
CA VAL A 50 11.02 -4.82 6.49
C VAL A 50 10.75 -5.47 5.14
N TYR A 51 11.18 -6.71 4.98
CA TYR A 51 10.98 -7.48 3.76
C TYR A 51 10.07 -8.65 4.03
N ALA A 52 9.13 -8.89 3.11
CA ALA A 52 8.19 -9.99 3.18
C ALA A 52 7.80 -10.38 1.77
N ASP A 53 7.15 -11.54 1.64
CA ASP A 53 6.62 -11.95 0.34
C ASP A 53 5.39 -11.12 0.03
N ILE A 54 5.39 -10.51 -1.14
CA ILE A 54 4.28 -9.70 -1.62
C ILE A 54 3.66 -10.39 -2.81
N ASP A 55 2.38 -10.71 -2.69
CA ASP A 55 1.64 -11.37 -3.76
C ASP A 55 0.53 -10.41 -4.22
N ARG A 56 0.52 -10.12 -5.50
CA ARG A 56 -0.50 -9.24 -6.08
C ARG A 56 -1.69 -10.08 -6.48
N THR A 57 -2.57 -10.32 -5.51
CA THR A 57 -3.65 -11.29 -5.66
C THR A 57 -4.79 -10.81 -6.53
N SER A 58 -4.96 -9.49 -6.67
CA SER A 58 -5.97 -8.92 -7.55
C SER A 58 -5.61 -7.48 -7.87
N THR A 59 -6.42 -6.83 -8.71
CA THR A 59 -6.21 -5.42 -9.04
C THR A 59 -6.52 -4.48 -7.88
N SER A 60 -7.13 -4.99 -6.81
CA SER A 60 -7.51 -4.16 -5.66
C SER A 60 -6.86 -4.59 -4.36
N ALA A 61 -6.07 -5.67 -4.35
CA ALA A 61 -5.51 -6.19 -3.11
C ALA A 61 -4.15 -6.85 -3.31
N ILE A 62 -3.34 -6.82 -2.27
CA ILE A 62 -2.09 -7.58 -2.19
C ILE A 62 -2.14 -8.44 -0.93
N THR A 63 -1.39 -9.53 -0.93
CA THR A 63 -1.20 -10.36 0.25
C THR A 63 0.25 -10.23 0.70
N VAL A 64 0.43 -9.90 1.97
CA VAL A 64 1.75 -9.78 2.60
C VAL A 64 1.93 -11.00 3.48
N THR A 65 2.95 -11.79 3.20
CA THR A 65 3.23 -13.03 3.94
C THR A 65 4.59 -12.93 4.62
N PHE A 66 4.59 -13.09 5.94
CA PHE A 66 5.82 -13.09 6.72
C PHE A 66 6.27 -14.51 6.99
N GLY A 67 7.59 -14.74 6.98
CA GLY A 67 8.15 -16.02 7.36
C GLY A 67 7.92 -16.35 8.84
N SER A 68 7.91 -15.32 9.67
CA SER A 68 7.54 -15.43 11.07
C SER A 68 6.84 -14.14 11.50
N THR A 69 5.99 -14.24 12.50
CA THR A 69 5.18 -13.12 12.97
C THR A 69 6.09 -11.96 13.41
N PRO A 70 5.87 -10.74 12.87
CA PRO A 70 6.64 -9.58 13.32
C PRO A 70 6.40 -9.28 14.81
N THR A 71 7.43 -8.77 15.48
CA THR A 71 7.33 -8.35 16.87
C THR A 71 6.52 -7.07 17.02
N ASN A 72 6.65 -6.17 16.05
CA ASN A 72 6.01 -4.85 16.08
C ASN A 72 5.05 -4.71 14.92
N SER A 73 4.22 -3.66 14.98
CA SER A 73 3.33 -3.34 13.87
C SER A 73 4.13 -2.94 12.64
N ILE A 74 3.63 -3.33 11.48
CA ILE A 74 4.29 -3.07 10.19
C ILE A 74 3.41 -2.14 9.37
N ARG A 75 3.99 -1.05 8.89
CA ARG A 75 3.32 -0.12 8.00
C ARG A 75 3.50 -0.60 6.57
N VAL A 76 2.39 -0.77 5.88
CA VAL A 76 2.37 -1.18 4.48
C VAL A 76 2.03 0.03 3.63
N MET A 77 2.91 0.36 2.70
CA MET A 77 2.69 1.46 1.78
C MET A 77 2.61 0.91 0.37
N VAL A 78 1.54 1.23 -0.33
CA VAL A 78 1.29 0.76 -1.69
C VAL A 78 1.15 1.97 -2.60
N MET A 79 1.92 2.00 -3.68
CA MET A 79 1.87 3.09 -4.63
C MET A 79 1.59 2.54 -6.02
N ARG A 80 0.62 3.14 -6.69
CA ARG A 80 0.29 2.81 -8.06
C ARG A 80 1.31 3.42 -9.00
N VAL A 81 1.74 2.64 -9.99
CA VAL A 81 2.61 3.12 -11.04
C VAL A 81 1.76 3.51 -12.23
N PHE A 82 1.82 4.77 -12.64
CA PHE A 82 1.16 5.22 -13.84
C PHE A 82 1.92 4.73 -15.06
N GLN A 83 1.18 4.14 -15.98
CA GLN A 83 1.75 3.84 -17.28
C GLN A 83 1.43 4.97 -18.23
N THR A 84 2.46 5.54 -18.81
CA THR A 84 2.33 6.50 -19.88
C THR A 84 2.54 5.76 -21.20
N ILE A 85 1.57 5.81 -22.02
CA ILE A 85 1.66 5.09 -23.30
C ILE A 85 1.91 6.06 -24.42
#